data_5ea7e42cd5606f907f3edae85d12dac2
#
_entry.id   5ea7e42cd5606f907f3edae85d12dac2
#
_cell.length_a   1.000
_cell.length_b   1.000
_cell.length_c   1.000
_cell.angle_alpha   90.00
_cell.angle_beta   90.00
_cell.angle_gamma   90.00
#
_symmetry.space_group_name_H-M   'P 1'
#
loop_
_entity.id
_entity.type
_entity.pdbx_description
1 polymer ?
#
loop_
_entity_poly.entity_id
_entity_poly.type
_entity_poly.pdbx_seq_one_letter_code
_entity_poly.pdbx_strand_id
1 'polypeptide(L)'
;MSILKNAPQPELIPTYDGSNQSTHPSVLQFDTPWNGYRFWMAMTPYPFNYDGLEDPSVLASNDTKTWVVPDGLTNPLTPAPKPGHNCDVELVYNRDCNELWLYYVEADDIVQSWVKLMRSKDGVHWTKPEIVLHDPVQKYSILSPCVQRMQDGTWRMWYVDTGNTGYQNQSNKVRTRTSEDGLHWSAEETCEDLSQPGYQIWHLTVWHDP
;
A
#
# COMPACT_ATOMS: atom_id res chain seq x y z
N MET A 1 -18.54 25.25 -4.96
CA MET A 1 -17.76 24.09 -5.39
C MET A 1 -18.32 23.61 -6.72
N SER A 2 -17.55 23.71 -7.80
CA SER A 2 -17.94 23.16 -9.09
C SER A 2 -17.72 21.66 -9.04
N ILE A 3 -18.77 20.89 -8.91
CA ILE A 3 -18.71 19.45 -9.16
C ILE A 3 -18.27 19.29 -10.61
N LEU A 4 -17.20 18.53 -10.82
CA LEU A 4 -16.70 18.21 -12.16
C LEU A 4 -17.85 17.65 -13.01
N LYS A 5 -18.42 18.49 -13.88
CA LYS A 5 -19.53 18.12 -14.75
C LYS A 5 -19.15 17.10 -15.82
N ASN A 6 -17.87 16.88 -16.02
CA ASN A 6 -17.31 15.88 -16.94
C ASN A 6 -16.26 15.09 -16.14
N ALA A 7 -16.69 14.09 -15.40
CA ALA A 7 -15.75 13.10 -14.89
C ALA A 7 -15.00 12.52 -16.10
N PRO A 8 -13.66 12.53 -16.10
CA PRO A 8 -12.92 11.83 -17.14
C PRO A 8 -13.39 10.38 -17.17
N GLN A 9 -13.36 9.76 -18.35
CA GLN A 9 -13.61 8.33 -18.45
C GLN A 9 -12.63 7.61 -17.54
N PRO A 10 -13.04 6.55 -16.83
CA PRO A 10 -12.12 5.76 -16.01
C PRO A 10 -10.94 5.27 -16.85
N GLU A 11 -9.74 5.45 -16.33
CA GLU A 11 -8.54 4.92 -16.96
C GLU A 11 -8.50 3.40 -16.76
N LEU A 12 -8.15 2.67 -17.81
CA LEU A 12 -7.92 1.24 -17.70
C LEU A 12 -6.49 1.00 -17.25
N ILE A 13 -6.33 0.54 -16.02
CA ILE A 13 -5.05 0.16 -15.45
C ILE A 13 -4.81 -1.32 -15.76
N PRO A 14 -3.75 -1.67 -16.51
CA PRO A 14 -3.49 -3.06 -16.84
C PRO A 14 -3.12 -3.85 -15.57
N THR A 15 -3.74 -5.00 -15.39
CA THR A 15 -3.45 -5.92 -14.29
C THR A 15 -2.85 -7.22 -14.82
N TYR A 16 -2.04 -7.90 -13.99
CA TYR A 16 -1.33 -9.11 -14.42
C TYR A 16 -2.28 -10.28 -14.76
N ASP A 17 -3.48 -10.28 -14.16
CA ASP A 17 -4.55 -11.25 -14.41
C ASP A 17 -5.40 -10.91 -15.65
N GLY A 18 -5.18 -9.73 -16.25
CA GLY A 18 -5.89 -9.25 -17.44
C GLY A 18 -7.30 -8.72 -17.20
N SER A 19 -7.75 -8.65 -15.93
CA SER A 19 -9.09 -8.13 -15.60
C SER A 19 -9.21 -6.62 -15.75
N ASN A 20 -8.12 -5.89 -15.62
CA ASN A 20 -8.06 -4.42 -15.51
C ASN A 20 -8.89 -3.87 -14.33
N GLN A 21 -9.13 -4.70 -13.32
CA GLN A 21 -9.83 -4.31 -12.09
C GLN A 21 -8.80 -4.11 -10.99
N SER A 22 -8.14 -2.95 -11.02
CA SER A 22 -7.14 -2.55 -10.03
C SER A 22 -7.79 -1.90 -8.81
N THR A 23 -7.15 -2.10 -7.65
CA THR A 23 -7.52 -1.47 -6.38
C THR A 23 -6.28 -0.97 -5.64
N HIS A 24 -6.46 -0.17 -4.60
CA HIS A 24 -5.43 0.34 -3.70
C HIS A 24 -4.23 0.98 -4.42
N PRO A 25 -4.43 1.91 -5.37
CA PRO A 25 -3.31 2.53 -6.04
C PRO A 25 -2.54 3.47 -5.10
N SER A 26 -1.22 3.27 -5.01
CA SER A 26 -0.28 4.21 -4.39
C SER A 26 0.65 4.74 -5.47
N VAL A 27 0.64 6.07 -5.69
CA VAL A 27 1.30 6.71 -6.83
C VAL A 27 2.34 7.71 -6.37
N LEU A 28 3.53 7.58 -6.93
CA LEU A 28 4.63 8.55 -6.79
C LEU A 28 4.79 9.35 -8.06
N GLN A 29 5.03 10.66 -7.89
CA GLN A 29 5.41 11.57 -8.97
C GLN A 29 6.83 12.07 -8.76
N PHE A 30 7.61 12.07 -9.82
CA PHE A 30 8.96 12.61 -9.88
C PHE A 30 9.01 13.84 -10.79
N ASP A 31 9.61 14.93 -10.33
CA ASP A 31 9.84 16.12 -11.16
C ASP A 31 10.79 15.82 -12.32
N THR A 32 11.86 15.09 -12.03
CA THR A 32 12.74 14.49 -13.04
C THR A 32 12.47 12.99 -13.08
N PRO A 33 12.28 12.39 -14.28
CA PRO A 33 12.02 10.97 -14.38
C PRO A 33 13.03 10.12 -13.59
N TRP A 34 12.52 9.24 -12.75
CA TRP A 34 13.32 8.25 -12.03
C TRP A 34 13.30 6.95 -12.83
N ASN A 35 14.48 6.46 -13.21
CA ASN A 35 14.64 5.29 -14.10
C ASN A 35 13.71 5.31 -15.33
N GLY A 36 13.61 6.49 -15.97
CA GLY A 36 12.90 6.68 -17.24
C GLY A 36 11.41 7.03 -17.12
N TYR A 37 10.84 7.03 -15.91
CA TYR A 37 9.41 7.32 -15.72
C TYR A 37 9.17 8.44 -14.71
N ARG A 38 8.17 9.30 -15.01
CA ARG A 38 7.73 10.37 -14.10
C ARG A 38 6.80 9.88 -13.01
N PHE A 39 6.07 8.81 -13.27
CA PHE A 39 5.09 8.26 -12.34
C PHE A 39 5.34 6.78 -12.15
N TRP A 40 5.28 6.36 -10.90
CA TRP A 40 5.34 4.97 -10.49
C TRP A 40 4.12 4.67 -9.63
N MET A 41 3.48 3.56 -9.87
CA MET A 41 2.29 3.14 -9.15
C MET A 41 2.47 1.71 -8.66
N ALA A 42 2.22 1.50 -7.38
CA ALA A 42 1.88 0.17 -6.87
C ALA A 42 0.37 0.03 -6.81
N MET A 43 -0.13 -1.15 -7.09
CA MET A 43 -1.55 -1.49 -6.98
C MET A 43 -1.73 -3.00 -6.81
N THR A 44 -2.94 -3.44 -6.50
CA THR A 44 -3.34 -4.83 -6.52
C THR A 44 -4.54 -5.04 -7.44
N PRO A 45 -4.66 -6.15 -8.17
CA PRO A 45 -5.92 -6.54 -8.82
C PRO A 45 -6.95 -6.99 -7.77
N TYR A 46 -8.23 -6.72 -8.03
CA TYR A 46 -9.32 -7.22 -7.19
C TYR A 46 -10.53 -7.60 -8.07
N PRO A 47 -10.36 -8.57 -8.97
CA PRO A 47 -11.37 -8.91 -9.95
C PRO A 47 -12.59 -9.55 -9.27
N PHE A 48 -13.77 -8.97 -9.51
CA PHE A 48 -15.06 -9.51 -9.07
C PHE A 48 -15.14 -9.81 -7.57
N ASN A 49 -14.50 -9.00 -6.72
CA ASN A 49 -14.38 -9.19 -5.27
C ASN A 49 -13.62 -10.47 -4.87
N TYR A 50 -12.68 -10.91 -5.68
CA TYR A 50 -11.84 -12.05 -5.39
C TYR A 50 -10.44 -11.60 -4.94
N ASP A 51 -10.16 -11.78 -3.66
CA ASP A 51 -8.93 -11.39 -2.97
C ASP A 51 -7.71 -12.28 -3.29
N GLY A 52 -7.95 -13.50 -3.74
CA GLY A 52 -6.88 -14.44 -4.08
C GLY A 52 -5.97 -14.02 -5.25
N LEU A 53 -6.23 -12.86 -5.89
CA LEU A 53 -5.41 -12.23 -6.91
C LEU A 53 -4.91 -10.84 -6.50
N GLU A 54 -5.10 -10.43 -5.26
CA GLU A 54 -4.67 -9.14 -4.72
C GLU A 54 -3.16 -9.07 -4.48
N ASP A 55 -2.38 -9.48 -5.47
CA ASP A 55 -0.93 -9.53 -5.36
C ASP A 55 -0.26 -8.21 -5.76
N PRO A 56 0.78 -7.75 -5.03
CA PRO A 56 1.47 -6.50 -5.30
C PRO A 56 2.01 -6.43 -6.72
N SER A 57 1.65 -5.38 -7.42
CA SER A 57 2.03 -5.12 -8.80
C SER A 57 2.52 -3.69 -8.96
N VAL A 58 3.48 -3.46 -9.86
CA VAL A 58 4.05 -2.15 -10.12
C VAL A 58 3.91 -1.80 -11.59
N LEU A 59 3.52 -0.57 -11.84
CA LEU A 59 3.39 0.04 -13.16
C LEU A 59 4.12 1.39 -13.18
N ALA A 60 4.45 1.85 -14.36
CA ALA A 60 5.03 3.16 -14.56
C ALA A 60 4.35 3.92 -15.70
N SER A 61 4.47 5.25 -15.68
CA SER A 61 3.88 6.14 -16.68
C SER A 61 4.70 7.42 -16.84
N ASN A 62 4.55 8.07 -18.00
CA ASN A 62 5.09 9.41 -18.22
C ASN A 62 4.01 10.48 -18.39
N ASP A 63 2.73 10.09 -18.45
CA ASP A 63 1.61 10.98 -18.76
C ASP A 63 0.37 10.79 -17.87
N THR A 64 0.42 9.84 -16.94
CA THR A 64 -0.69 9.39 -16.05
C THR A 64 -1.87 8.74 -16.76
N LYS A 65 -1.83 8.63 -18.09
CA LYS A 65 -2.91 8.04 -18.91
C LYS A 65 -2.54 6.66 -19.41
N THR A 66 -1.28 6.50 -19.80
CA THR A 66 -0.73 5.23 -20.28
C THR A 66 0.14 4.62 -19.21
N TRP A 67 -0.34 3.55 -18.61
CA TRP A 67 0.40 2.80 -17.61
C TRP A 67 0.95 1.51 -18.22
N VAL A 68 2.23 1.26 -17.99
CA VAL A 68 2.93 0.10 -18.54
C VAL A 68 3.66 -0.67 -17.45
N VAL A 69 3.86 -1.95 -17.68
CA VAL A 69 4.84 -2.74 -16.92
C VAL A 69 6.22 -2.42 -17.50
N PRO A 70 7.17 -1.88 -16.72
CA PRO A 70 8.52 -1.61 -17.21
C PRO A 70 9.19 -2.85 -17.81
N ASP A 71 9.99 -2.67 -18.83
CA ASP A 71 10.72 -3.76 -19.47
C ASP A 71 11.59 -4.52 -18.45
N GLY A 72 11.44 -5.83 -18.42
CA GLY A 72 12.14 -6.72 -17.49
C GLY A 72 11.44 -6.94 -16.14
N LEU A 73 10.43 -6.14 -15.81
CA LEU A 73 9.60 -6.38 -14.64
C LEU A 73 8.55 -7.48 -14.92
N THR A 74 8.29 -8.29 -13.93
CA THR A 74 7.20 -9.27 -13.96
C THR A 74 6.25 -9.01 -12.79
N ASN A 75 4.98 -8.81 -13.08
CA ASN A 75 3.91 -8.77 -12.09
C ASN A 75 3.18 -10.12 -12.01
N PRO A 76 2.68 -10.56 -10.84
CA PRO A 76 2.87 -9.88 -9.57
C PRO A 76 4.31 -10.00 -9.06
N LEU A 77 4.72 -9.05 -8.18
CA LEU A 77 6.05 -9.08 -7.57
C LEU A 77 6.25 -10.28 -6.65
N THR A 78 5.19 -10.71 -6.01
CA THR A 78 5.16 -11.89 -5.14
C THR A 78 3.73 -12.43 -5.08
N PRO A 79 3.54 -13.76 -5.16
CA PRO A 79 2.22 -14.35 -5.00
C PRO A 79 1.79 -14.36 -3.52
N ALA A 80 0.49 -14.43 -3.30
CA ALA A 80 -0.10 -14.62 -2.00
C ALA A 80 0.31 -15.94 -1.33
N PRO A 81 0.32 -15.99 0.01
CA PRO A 81 0.47 -17.24 0.76
C PRO A 81 -0.76 -18.13 0.53
N LYS A 82 -0.63 -19.41 0.90
CA LYS A 82 -1.76 -20.35 0.87
C LYS A 82 -1.84 -21.12 2.19
N PRO A 83 -2.90 -20.92 2.97
CA PRO A 83 -4.02 -19.98 2.77
C PRO A 83 -3.57 -18.55 2.94
N GLY A 84 -4.34 -17.61 2.37
CA GLY A 84 -4.17 -16.19 2.59
C GLY A 84 -4.19 -15.36 1.30
N HIS A 85 -4.03 -14.06 1.47
CA HIS A 85 -3.99 -13.09 0.39
C HIS A 85 -2.99 -11.95 0.72
N ASN A 86 -2.60 -11.21 -0.30
CA ASN A 86 -1.93 -9.92 -0.16
C ASN A 86 -2.94 -8.80 -0.40
N CYS A 87 -2.70 -7.61 0.12
CA CYS A 87 -3.52 -6.43 -0.15
C CYS A 87 -2.80 -5.13 0.22
N ASP A 88 -3.46 -4.01 0.02
CA ASP A 88 -3.16 -2.70 0.59
C ASP A 88 -1.68 -2.28 0.42
N VAL A 89 -1.29 -2.06 -0.80
CA VAL A 89 0.07 -1.61 -1.13
C VAL A 89 0.29 -0.13 -0.85
N GLU A 90 1.49 0.21 -0.39
CA GLU A 90 1.97 1.58 -0.25
C GLU A 90 3.36 1.71 -0.85
N LEU A 91 3.50 2.58 -1.84
CA LEU A 91 4.76 2.84 -2.53
C LEU A 91 5.39 4.13 -2.02
N VAL A 92 6.63 4.05 -1.55
CA VAL A 92 7.37 5.18 -1.00
C VAL A 92 8.72 5.31 -1.70
N TYR A 93 9.16 6.53 -1.96
CA TYR A 93 10.51 6.79 -2.43
C TYR A 93 11.43 7.15 -1.26
N ASN A 94 12.38 6.27 -0.98
CA ASN A 94 13.43 6.55 -0.01
C ASN A 94 14.58 7.33 -0.69
N ARG A 95 14.61 8.64 -0.43
CA ARG A 95 15.59 9.55 -1.03
C ARG A 95 17.03 9.29 -0.60
N ASP A 96 17.22 8.76 0.61
CA ASP A 96 18.56 8.58 1.18
C ASP A 96 19.33 7.47 0.48
N CYS A 97 18.66 6.43 0.04
CA CYS A 97 19.26 5.32 -0.70
C CYS A 97 18.88 5.30 -2.20
N ASN A 98 18.04 6.24 -2.65
CA ASN A 98 17.52 6.31 -4.03
C ASN A 98 16.80 5.03 -4.45
N GLU A 99 15.88 4.56 -3.60
CA GLU A 99 15.14 3.31 -3.81
C GLU A 99 13.63 3.53 -3.73
N LEU A 100 12.86 2.74 -4.49
CA LEU A 100 11.45 2.50 -4.24
C LEU A 100 11.31 1.45 -3.14
N TRP A 101 10.47 1.75 -2.17
CA TRP A 101 10.08 0.88 -1.08
C TRP A 101 8.59 0.60 -1.19
N LEU A 102 8.23 -0.68 -1.27
CA LEU A 102 6.85 -1.13 -1.38
C LEU A 102 6.47 -1.88 -0.11
N TYR A 103 5.65 -1.25 0.70
CA TYR A 103 4.98 -1.90 1.82
C TYR A 103 3.67 -2.51 1.32
N TYR A 104 3.28 -3.64 1.89
CA TYR A 104 1.99 -4.27 1.62
C TYR A 104 1.57 -5.16 2.77
N VAL A 105 0.29 -5.46 2.84
CA VAL A 105 -0.25 -6.39 3.83
C VAL A 105 -0.29 -7.80 3.26
N GLU A 106 0.16 -8.77 4.04
CA GLU A 106 -0.09 -10.18 3.81
C GLU A 106 -0.95 -10.72 4.95
N ALA A 107 -2.03 -11.40 4.65
CA ALA A 107 -2.93 -12.01 5.61
C ALA A 107 -3.00 -13.53 5.42
N ASP A 108 -3.13 -14.27 6.52
CA ASP A 108 -3.22 -15.74 6.49
C ASP A 108 -4.67 -16.26 6.42
N ASP A 109 -5.65 -15.36 6.27
CA ASP A 109 -7.10 -15.64 6.24
C ASP A 109 -7.65 -16.30 7.51
N ILE A 110 -6.86 -16.35 8.57
CA ILE A 110 -7.29 -16.92 9.84
C ILE A 110 -7.48 -15.81 10.87
N VAL A 111 -6.40 -15.18 11.31
CA VAL A 111 -6.44 -14.14 12.34
C VAL A 111 -5.22 -13.21 12.34
N GLN A 112 -4.29 -13.38 11.43
CA GLN A 112 -3.02 -12.65 11.45
C GLN A 112 -2.73 -11.95 10.14
N SER A 113 -2.14 -10.78 10.24
CA SER A 113 -1.61 -10.05 9.10
C SER A 113 -0.22 -9.48 9.43
N TRP A 114 0.56 -9.30 8.38
CA TRP A 114 1.90 -8.75 8.43
C TRP A 114 2.00 -7.57 7.49
N VAL A 115 2.74 -6.54 7.87
CA VAL A 115 3.24 -5.58 6.89
C VAL A 115 4.60 -6.09 6.42
N LYS A 116 4.71 -6.26 5.13
CA LYS A 116 5.95 -6.65 4.46
C LYS A 116 6.50 -5.51 3.61
N LEU A 117 7.80 -5.55 3.37
CA LEU A 117 8.53 -4.58 2.57
C LEU A 117 9.32 -5.28 1.48
N MET A 118 9.24 -4.76 0.27
CA MET A 118 10.14 -5.05 -0.85
C MET A 118 10.81 -3.75 -1.30
N ARG A 119 12.05 -3.83 -1.79
CA ARG A 119 12.83 -2.65 -2.20
C ARG A 119 13.39 -2.83 -3.60
N SER A 120 13.49 -1.72 -4.33
CA SER A 120 14.07 -1.71 -5.67
C SER A 120 14.87 -0.44 -5.95
N LYS A 121 16.02 -0.59 -6.59
CA LYS A 121 16.89 0.52 -7.06
C LYS A 121 16.54 1.01 -8.46
N ASP A 122 15.76 0.27 -9.18
CA ASP A 122 15.45 0.54 -10.59
C ASP A 122 13.97 0.41 -10.95
N GLY A 123 13.13 -0.05 -10.00
CA GLY A 123 11.70 -0.31 -10.21
C GLY A 123 11.41 -1.63 -10.92
N VAL A 124 12.44 -2.36 -11.33
CA VAL A 124 12.34 -3.62 -12.09
C VAL A 124 12.77 -4.82 -11.25
N HIS A 125 13.92 -4.71 -10.57
CA HIS A 125 14.45 -5.77 -9.71
C HIS A 125 14.10 -5.48 -8.25
N TRP A 126 13.30 -6.36 -7.66
CA TRP A 126 12.81 -6.22 -6.29
C TRP A 126 13.43 -7.26 -5.35
N THR A 127 13.70 -6.83 -4.12
CA THR A 127 14.16 -7.77 -3.08
C THR A 127 13.07 -8.78 -2.76
N LYS A 128 13.44 -9.87 -2.09
CA LYS A 128 12.45 -10.74 -1.44
C LYS A 128 11.72 -9.97 -0.34
N PRO A 129 10.44 -10.30 -0.09
CA PRO A 129 9.69 -9.69 1.01
C PRO A 129 10.35 -9.91 2.36
N GLU A 130 10.41 -8.87 3.17
CA GLU A 130 10.81 -8.94 4.59
C GLU A 130 9.66 -8.45 5.47
N ILE A 131 9.46 -9.08 6.63
CA ILE A 131 8.44 -8.67 7.59
C ILE A 131 8.97 -7.46 8.35
N VAL A 132 8.22 -6.35 8.31
CA VAL A 132 8.57 -5.12 9.05
C VAL A 132 7.61 -4.83 10.20
N LEU A 133 6.42 -5.42 10.17
CA LEU A 133 5.47 -5.31 11.28
C LEU A 133 4.68 -6.62 11.41
N HIS A 134 4.69 -7.16 12.59
CA HIS A 134 3.87 -8.30 13.02
C HIS A 134 3.83 -8.31 14.54
N ASP A 135 2.65 -8.52 15.08
CA ASP A 135 2.49 -8.78 16.50
C ASP A 135 1.97 -10.21 16.69
N PRO A 136 2.82 -11.15 17.14
CA PRO A 136 2.42 -12.54 17.29
C PRO A 136 1.42 -12.78 18.41
N VAL A 137 1.25 -11.81 19.29
CA VAL A 137 0.31 -11.89 20.42
C VAL A 137 -1.05 -11.32 20.05
N GLN A 138 -1.08 -10.39 19.11
CA GLN A 138 -2.31 -9.73 18.68
C GLN A 138 -3.02 -10.55 17.61
N LYS A 139 -4.32 -10.62 17.76
CA LYS A 139 -5.22 -11.25 16.80
C LYS A 139 -5.96 -10.18 16.01
N TYR A 140 -5.23 -9.21 15.49
CA TYR A 140 -5.83 -8.14 14.70
C TYR A 140 -5.36 -8.18 13.25
N SER A 141 -6.20 -7.66 12.39
CA SER A 141 -5.85 -7.42 11.01
C SER A 141 -5.37 -5.98 10.86
N ILE A 142 -4.31 -5.81 10.09
CA ILE A 142 -3.77 -4.52 9.71
C ILE A 142 -4.24 -4.21 8.30
N LEU A 143 -4.85 -3.05 8.10
CA LEU A 143 -5.28 -2.59 6.77
C LEU A 143 -4.66 -1.24 6.45
N SER A 144 -4.46 -0.99 5.16
CA SER A 144 -4.07 0.31 4.59
C SER A 144 -2.85 0.92 5.29
N PRO A 145 -1.71 0.24 5.37
CA PRO A 145 -0.50 0.87 5.89
C PRO A 145 -0.13 2.04 4.98
N CYS A 146 -0.14 3.24 5.54
CA CYS A 146 0.33 4.45 4.89
C CYS A 146 1.63 4.88 5.55
N VAL A 147 2.72 4.93 4.79
CA VAL A 147 4.06 5.17 5.31
C VAL A 147 4.63 6.45 4.72
N GLN A 148 5.13 7.32 5.58
CA GLN A 148 5.75 8.57 5.15
C GLN A 148 7.07 8.81 5.87
N ARG A 149 8.00 9.44 5.14
CA ARG A 149 9.16 10.03 5.72
C ARG A 149 8.86 11.46 6.17
N MET A 150 9.08 11.72 7.44
CA MET A 150 8.81 13.01 8.06
C MET A 150 9.95 14.01 7.77
N GLN A 151 9.70 15.30 7.99
CA GLN A 151 10.69 16.36 7.75
C GLN A 151 11.92 16.26 8.67
N ASP A 152 11.76 15.70 9.86
CA ASP A 152 12.85 15.47 10.81
C ASP A 152 13.71 14.23 10.46
N GLY A 153 13.37 13.54 9.37
CA GLY A 153 14.07 12.36 8.90
C GLY A 153 13.58 11.05 9.51
N THR A 154 12.64 11.08 10.43
CA THR A 154 11.98 9.87 10.95
C THR A 154 10.96 9.33 9.95
N TRP A 155 10.49 8.11 10.19
CA TRP A 155 9.42 7.47 9.45
C TRP A 155 8.19 7.37 10.33
N ARG A 156 7.03 7.49 9.72
CA ARG A 156 5.77 7.25 10.40
C ARG A 156 4.86 6.37 9.55
N MET A 157 4.24 5.39 10.19
CA MET A 157 3.23 4.53 9.61
C MET A 157 1.91 4.78 10.30
N TRP A 158 0.85 4.91 9.52
CA TRP A 158 -0.54 4.84 9.98
C TRP A 158 -1.19 3.62 9.36
N TYR A 159 -2.09 2.99 10.08
CA TYR A 159 -2.85 1.85 9.57
C TYR A 159 -4.18 1.73 10.30
N VAL A 160 -5.11 0.96 9.73
CA VAL A 160 -6.37 0.63 10.38
C VAL A 160 -6.21 -0.70 11.12
N ASP A 161 -6.47 -0.67 12.42
CA ASP A 161 -6.56 -1.85 13.28
C ASP A 161 -8.03 -2.30 13.29
N THR A 162 -8.32 -3.45 12.69
CA THR A 162 -9.67 -4.02 12.62
C THR A 162 -9.95 -5.01 13.74
N GLY A 163 -9.04 -5.16 14.68
CA GLY A 163 -9.20 -6.09 15.81
C GLY A 163 -9.30 -7.55 15.39
N ASN A 164 -9.83 -8.38 16.26
CA ASN A 164 -9.84 -9.83 16.09
C ASN A 164 -10.87 -10.36 15.09
N THR A 165 -11.77 -9.53 14.63
CA THR A 165 -12.93 -9.96 13.83
C THR A 165 -12.93 -9.40 12.41
N GLY A 166 -11.89 -8.68 12.02
CA GLY A 166 -11.73 -8.13 10.67
C GLY A 166 -12.97 -7.36 10.20
N TYR A 167 -13.62 -7.83 9.15
CA TYR A 167 -14.84 -7.22 8.58
C TYR A 167 -16.01 -7.09 9.55
N GLN A 168 -16.06 -7.93 10.57
CA GLN A 168 -17.14 -7.92 11.56
C GLN A 168 -16.90 -6.96 12.72
N ASN A 169 -15.71 -6.39 12.80
CA ASN A 169 -15.36 -5.44 13.83
C ASN A 169 -16.14 -4.14 13.66
N GLN A 170 -16.69 -3.64 14.75
CA GLN A 170 -17.48 -2.41 14.78
C GLN A 170 -16.74 -1.26 15.48
N SER A 171 -15.46 -1.43 15.78
CA SER A 171 -14.64 -0.49 16.52
C SER A 171 -13.23 -0.37 15.95
N ASN A 172 -13.13 -0.27 14.63
CA ASN A 172 -11.86 -0.07 13.95
C ASN A 172 -11.18 1.22 14.43
N LYS A 173 -9.87 1.19 14.57
CA LYS A 173 -9.08 2.32 15.04
C LYS A 173 -7.95 2.63 14.07
N VAL A 174 -7.61 3.89 13.94
CA VAL A 174 -6.36 4.28 13.30
C VAL A 174 -5.26 4.19 14.34
N ARG A 175 -4.21 3.46 13.99
CA ARG A 175 -2.98 3.35 14.77
C ARG A 175 -1.86 4.07 14.05
N THR A 176 -0.87 4.48 14.83
CA THR A 176 0.37 5.04 14.29
C THR A 176 1.59 4.47 15.00
N ARG A 177 2.70 4.39 14.27
CA ARG A 177 4.02 3.97 14.76
C ARG A 177 5.07 4.88 14.16
N THR A 178 6.18 5.03 14.85
CA THR A 178 7.36 5.75 14.38
C THR A 178 8.54 4.81 14.18
N SER A 179 9.48 5.21 13.33
CA SER A 179 10.70 4.45 13.06
C SER A 179 11.82 5.41 12.63
N GLU A 180 13.06 5.04 12.96
CA GLU A 180 14.26 5.76 12.50
C GLU A 180 14.70 5.30 11.10
N ASP A 181 14.36 4.09 10.71
CA ASP A 181 14.86 3.45 9.48
C ASP A 181 13.77 2.93 8.53
N GLY A 182 12.49 3.01 8.92
CA GLY A 182 11.37 2.46 8.16
C GLY A 182 11.24 0.93 8.23
N LEU A 183 12.10 0.26 9.01
CA LEU A 183 12.15 -1.19 9.16
C LEU A 183 11.72 -1.64 10.56
N HIS A 184 12.20 -0.93 11.58
CA HIS A 184 11.94 -1.23 12.98
C HIS A 184 10.98 -0.19 13.56
N TRP A 185 9.80 -0.63 13.95
CA TRP A 185 8.71 0.24 14.35
C TRP A 185 8.50 0.26 15.86
N SER A 186 8.19 1.44 16.39
CA SER A 186 7.86 1.64 17.82
C SER A 186 6.63 0.84 18.24
N ALA A 187 6.32 0.86 19.53
CA ALA A 187 4.99 0.49 20.02
C ALA A 187 3.92 1.36 19.32
N GLU A 188 2.71 0.81 19.20
CA GLU A 188 1.61 1.51 18.58
C GLU A 188 1.02 2.59 19.49
N GLU A 189 0.52 3.64 18.84
CA GLU A 189 -0.30 4.67 19.48
C GLU A 189 -1.64 4.76 18.75
N THR A 190 -2.71 5.08 19.46
CA THR A 190 -4.03 5.29 18.85
C THR A 190 -4.16 6.74 18.41
N CYS A 191 -4.56 6.95 17.16
CA CYS A 191 -5.00 8.25 16.70
C CYS A 191 -6.42 8.47 17.18
N GLU A 192 -6.61 9.46 18.04
CA GLU A 192 -7.92 9.80 18.59
C GLU A 192 -8.75 10.64 17.59
N ASP A 193 -10.06 10.74 17.86
CA ASP A 193 -11.03 11.60 17.16
C ASP A 193 -11.25 11.35 15.66
N LEU A 194 -10.86 10.16 15.15
CA LEU A 194 -11.14 9.76 13.77
C LEU A 194 -12.43 8.95 13.62
N SER A 195 -13.13 8.67 14.71
CA SER A 195 -14.39 7.92 14.68
C SER A 195 -15.58 8.85 14.38
N GLN A 196 -16.51 8.36 13.55
CA GLN A 196 -17.77 9.03 13.27
C GLN A 196 -18.92 8.08 13.57
N PRO A 197 -19.94 8.49 14.36
CA PRO A 197 -21.08 7.63 14.65
C PRO A 197 -21.76 7.11 13.38
N GLY A 198 -21.99 5.79 13.32
CA GLY A 198 -22.62 5.12 12.17
C GLY A 198 -21.67 4.81 11.00
N TYR A 199 -20.38 5.08 11.13
CA TYR A 199 -19.38 4.78 10.13
C TYR A 199 -18.23 3.96 10.73
N GLN A 200 -17.63 3.09 9.91
CA GLN A 200 -16.41 2.39 10.21
C GLN A 200 -15.27 2.95 9.36
N ILE A 201 -14.11 3.12 9.96
CA ILE A 201 -12.87 3.38 9.23
C ILE A 201 -12.46 2.04 8.61
N TRP A 202 -12.21 2.05 7.28
CA TRP A 202 -11.81 0.84 6.59
C TRP A 202 -10.48 1.00 5.86
N HIS A 203 -10.36 2.04 5.05
CA HIS A 203 -9.12 2.43 4.40
C HIS A 203 -8.75 3.85 4.76
N LEU A 204 -7.46 4.15 4.73
CA LEU A 204 -6.95 5.50 4.95
C LEU A 204 -5.80 5.81 3.99
N THR A 205 -5.64 7.07 3.70
CA THR A 205 -4.44 7.66 3.15
C THR A 205 -4.13 8.90 3.98
N VAL A 206 -2.87 9.04 4.35
CA VAL A 206 -2.37 10.23 5.06
C VAL A 206 -1.48 11.00 4.11
N TRP A 207 -1.74 12.27 4.00
CA TRP A 207 -0.89 13.18 3.26
C TRP A 207 -0.47 14.33 4.16
N HIS A 208 0.80 14.65 4.16
CA HIS A 208 1.36 15.74 4.93
C HIS A 208 1.72 16.89 3.98
N ASP A 209 1.05 18.02 4.15
CA ASP A 209 1.39 19.27 3.47
C ASP A 209 2.53 19.95 4.25
N PRO A 210 3.72 20.14 3.66
CA PRO A 210 4.87 20.72 4.33
C PRO A 210 4.73 22.23 4.62
#